data_5146855d770e2704e928b94f46a5f375
#
_entry.id   5146855d770e2704e928b94f46a5f375
#
_cell.length_a   1.000
_cell.length_b   1.000
_cell.length_c   1.000
_cell.angle_alpha   90.00
_cell.angle_beta   90.00
_cell.angle_gamma   90.00
#
_symmetry.space_group_name_H-M   'P 1'
#
loop_
_entity.id
_entity.type
_entity.pdbx_description
1 polymer ?
#
loop_
_entity_poly.entity_id
_entity_poly.type
_entity_poly.pdbx_seq_one_letter_code
_entity_poly.pdbx_strand_id
1 'polypeptide(L)'
;MLRRFAAATNLLVAGRTFALHGAVDDVIVELERALLALGARRWRGSGPLDYLFCRGDAPADLTRWLTDNPRPLVVIGEMPDCGVQARPGVRLVRVDGREVAVVGDAPSESPVASTTDGADRIRWARRFMPVSRALATELSGLGSSIQGVRVGISMVLEPKTAVLALLLAEAGAETVVFAHPDETDDAVADALRSDGLTVFADSTASRAEHRAYALDFLDQELDLLLDDGSALIRLAHLERPDAVERLRGAAEETTSGLRPLRVMEQQGLLRVPVVAVNDARSKTQFDNLYGTGQSCVFAILDLLERAGHNDSLVDKSVVIAGFGPVGEGVARHCAALGARVTIAETDAVRALRATFEGYEVARLVTAVATADLVISATGIAGTIDLNILLACAPDAAIAVAGGVPQEIAINDAVAVGATRQTLAPKLERFHLPGGGTVRILDDGGCINITAGEGNPIEIMDLSFAVQLAAVRTLLEHEWSVGLHPLPAEADDRVAAAALGTTDIDTATDAQREFLADWYPTRFDRPAPITGSTPPV
;
A
#
# COMPACT_ATOMS: atom_id res chain seq x y z
N MET A 1 17.88 -8.95 -9.22
CA MET A 1 17.24 -8.17 -10.29
C MET A 1 15.86 -7.66 -9.87
N LEU A 2 14.87 -8.51 -9.57
CA LEU A 2 13.50 -8.09 -9.22
C LEU A 2 13.41 -7.14 -8.02
N ARG A 3 14.09 -7.46 -6.90
CA ARG A 3 14.12 -6.63 -5.71
C ARG A 3 14.76 -5.25 -5.99
N ARG A 4 15.90 -5.22 -6.72
CA ARG A 4 16.54 -3.96 -7.12
C ARG A 4 15.63 -3.10 -7.99
N PHE A 5 14.89 -3.72 -8.91
CA PHE A 5 13.85 -3.03 -9.68
C PHE A 5 12.81 -2.39 -8.75
N ALA A 6 12.22 -3.16 -7.82
CA ALA A 6 11.21 -2.65 -6.91
C ALA A 6 11.75 -1.52 -6.01
N ALA A 7 12.95 -1.68 -5.43
CA ALA A 7 13.59 -0.66 -4.60
C ALA A 7 13.93 0.62 -5.38
N ALA A 8 14.43 0.49 -6.62
CA ALA A 8 14.78 1.64 -7.45
C ALA A 8 13.56 2.38 -7.98
N THR A 9 12.46 1.71 -8.28
CA THR A 9 11.31 2.30 -8.99
C THR A 9 10.08 2.51 -8.12
N ASN A 10 9.92 1.74 -7.05
CA ASN A 10 8.68 1.60 -6.28
C ASN A 10 7.48 1.23 -7.16
N LEU A 11 7.67 0.37 -8.17
CA LEU A 11 6.63 -0.06 -9.10
C LEU A 11 6.14 -1.48 -8.79
N LEU A 12 4.88 -1.73 -9.15
CA LEU A 12 4.18 -2.99 -8.93
C LEU A 12 4.60 -4.04 -9.96
N VAL A 13 4.75 -5.29 -9.51
CA VAL A 13 5.00 -6.45 -10.40
C VAL A 13 3.69 -7.09 -10.87
N ALA A 14 2.74 -7.30 -9.96
CA ALA A 14 1.48 -7.96 -10.25
C ALA A 14 0.66 -7.24 -11.34
N GLY A 15 0.06 -8.00 -12.25
CA GLY A 15 -0.78 -7.48 -13.33
C GLY A 15 -0.03 -6.77 -14.46
N ARG A 16 1.30 -6.65 -14.39
CA ARG A 16 2.13 -5.97 -15.40
C ARG A 16 2.59 -6.94 -16.48
N THR A 17 2.90 -6.39 -17.66
CA THR A 17 3.47 -7.16 -18.76
C THR A 17 4.98 -7.00 -18.80
N PHE A 18 5.69 -8.10 -18.99
CA PHE A 18 7.14 -8.09 -19.06
C PHE A 18 7.67 -8.83 -20.27
N ALA A 19 8.85 -8.42 -20.72
CA ALA A 19 9.67 -9.14 -21.68
C ALA A 19 11.08 -9.37 -21.11
N LEU A 20 11.75 -10.38 -21.64
CA LEU A 20 13.12 -10.74 -21.27
C LEU A 20 14.02 -10.56 -22.50
N HIS A 21 15.23 -10.01 -22.29
CA HIS A 21 16.24 -9.81 -23.33
C HIS A 21 17.61 -10.30 -22.86
N GLY A 22 18.39 -10.89 -23.76
CA GLY A 22 19.74 -11.39 -23.50
C GLY A 22 19.81 -12.90 -23.38
N ALA A 23 20.90 -13.41 -22.79
CA ALA A 23 21.14 -14.84 -22.63
C ALA A 23 20.14 -15.48 -21.66
N VAL A 24 19.65 -16.66 -21.99
CA VAL A 24 18.81 -17.47 -21.10
C VAL A 24 19.73 -18.33 -20.24
N ASP A 25 19.84 -17.97 -18.97
CA ASP A 25 20.56 -18.72 -17.93
C ASP A 25 19.61 -19.02 -16.75
N ASP A 26 20.10 -19.69 -15.72
CA ASP A 26 19.32 -20.05 -14.55
C ASP A 26 18.72 -18.81 -13.85
N VAL A 27 19.41 -17.67 -13.89
CA VAL A 27 18.92 -16.40 -13.29
C VAL A 27 17.68 -15.89 -14.02
N ILE A 28 17.68 -15.94 -15.35
CA ILE A 28 16.53 -15.52 -16.18
C ILE A 28 15.35 -16.49 -16.00
N VAL A 29 15.62 -17.79 -15.90
CA VAL A 29 14.58 -18.81 -15.68
C VAL A 29 13.91 -18.59 -14.33
N GLU A 30 14.69 -18.38 -13.27
CA GLU A 30 14.15 -18.11 -11.92
C GLU A 30 13.42 -16.75 -11.86
N LEU A 31 13.94 -15.72 -12.53
CA LEU A 31 13.26 -14.42 -12.63
C LEU A 31 11.90 -14.55 -13.33
N GLU A 32 11.84 -15.27 -14.46
CA GLU A 32 10.57 -15.51 -15.17
C GLU A 32 9.58 -16.26 -14.27
N ARG A 33 10.03 -17.32 -13.59
CA ARG A 33 9.21 -18.08 -12.66
C ARG A 33 8.65 -17.19 -11.56
N ALA A 34 9.49 -16.37 -10.93
CA ALA A 34 9.06 -15.44 -9.87
C ALA A 34 8.07 -14.38 -10.39
N LEU A 35 8.35 -13.77 -11.54
CA LEU A 35 7.45 -12.77 -12.15
C LEU A 35 6.06 -13.35 -12.44
N LEU A 36 6.00 -14.55 -13.02
CA LEU A 36 4.73 -15.24 -13.31
C LEU A 36 3.99 -15.61 -12.02
N ALA A 37 4.70 -16.13 -11.01
CA ALA A 37 4.13 -16.49 -9.71
C ALA A 37 3.61 -15.26 -8.95
N LEU A 38 4.21 -14.09 -9.14
CA LEU A 38 3.75 -12.80 -8.60
C LEU A 38 2.62 -12.16 -9.41
N GLY A 39 2.13 -12.82 -10.45
CA GLY A 39 1.00 -12.36 -11.25
C GLY A 39 1.35 -11.41 -12.40
N ALA A 40 2.62 -11.28 -12.76
CA ALA A 40 3.01 -10.60 -13.99
C ALA A 40 2.69 -11.47 -15.22
N ARG A 41 2.55 -10.86 -16.38
CA ARG A 41 2.22 -11.53 -17.64
C ARG A 41 3.34 -11.38 -18.65
N ARG A 42 3.74 -12.49 -19.27
CA ARG A 42 4.73 -12.42 -20.35
C ARG A 42 4.14 -11.73 -21.58
N TRP A 43 4.87 -10.73 -22.11
CA TRP A 43 4.50 -10.03 -23.33
C TRP A 43 4.62 -10.97 -24.56
N ARG A 44 3.62 -10.95 -25.43
CA ARG A 44 3.53 -11.86 -26.60
C ARG A 44 3.78 -11.14 -27.94
N GLY A 45 4.42 -9.98 -27.92
CA GLY A 45 4.75 -9.22 -29.12
C GLY A 45 3.67 -8.22 -29.55
N SER A 46 2.55 -8.13 -28.83
CA SER A 46 1.48 -7.15 -29.09
C SER A 46 0.86 -6.65 -27.79
N GLY A 47 0.23 -5.48 -27.85
CA GLY A 47 -0.35 -4.81 -26.68
C GLY A 47 0.71 -4.11 -25.80
N PRO A 48 0.30 -3.52 -24.66
CA PRO A 48 1.17 -2.77 -23.78
C PRO A 48 2.30 -3.63 -23.21
N LEU A 49 3.52 -3.10 -23.19
CA LEU A 49 4.67 -3.65 -22.49
C LEU A 49 5.09 -2.67 -21.40
N ASP A 50 5.12 -3.15 -20.14
CA ASP A 50 5.50 -2.32 -18.99
C ASP A 50 7.00 -2.44 -18.68
N TYR A 51 7.55 -3.68 -18.67
CA TYR A 51 8.91 -3.95 -18.21
C TYR A 51 9.72 -4.76 -19.22
N LEU A 52 10.97 -4.35 -19.44
CA LEU A 52 11.96 -5.10 -20.20
C LEU A 52 13.13 -5.44 -19.25
N PHE A 53 13.26 -6.69 -18.88
CA PHE A 53 14.37 -7.19 -18.08
C PHE A 53 15.50 -7.67 -19.01
N CYS A 54 16.68 -7.11 -18.87
CA CYS A 54 17.84 -7.43 -19.68
C CYS A 54 18.88 -8.19 -18.84
N ARG A 55 19.40 -9.28 -19.42
CA ARG A 55 20.57 -9.99 -18.87
C ARG A 55 21.82 -9.46 -19.55
N GLY A 56 22.51 -8.52 -18.88
CA GLY A 56 23.56 -7.70 -19.46
C GLY A 56 23.03 -6.40 -20.05
N ASP A 57 23.64 -5.95 -21.14
CA ASP A 57 23.32 -4.67 -21.77
C ASP A 57 21.87 -4.61 -22.26
N ALA A 58 21.26 -3.45 -22.12
CA ALA A 58 19.98 -3.16 -22.77
C ALA A 58 20.15 -3.16 -24.31
N PRO A 59 19.08 -3.49 -25.07
CA PRO A 59 19.13 -3.41 -26.52
C PRO A 59 19.57 -2.03 -27.01
N ALA A 60 20.52 -1.97 -27.94
CA ALA A 60 20.95 -0.70 -28.55
C ALA A 60 19.79 0.01 -29.26
N ASP A 61 18.83 -0.75 -29.80
CA ASP A 61 17.61 -0.24 -30.40
C ASP A 61 16.40 -0.69 -29.54
N LEU A 62 15.80 0.27 -28.84
CA LEU A 62 14.60 0.08 -28.01
C LEU A 62 13.30 0.30 -28.79
N THR A 63 13.34 0.80 -30.01
CA THR A 63 12.15 1.17 -30.80
C THR A 63 11.14 0.03 -30.91
N ARG A 64 11.62 -1.20 -31.13
CA ARG A 64 10.77 -2.38 -31.25
C ARG A 64 10.03 -2.77 -29.96
N TRP A 65 10.48 -2.24 -28.82
CA TRP A 65 9.88 -2.50 -27.50
C TRP A 65 8.90 -1.41 -27.08
N LEU A 66 8.88 -0.29 -27.82
CA LEU A 66 7.94 0.78 -27.58
C LEU A 66 6.55 0.34 -28.07
N THR A 67 5.63 0.23 -27.16
CA THR A 67 4.24 -0.14 -27.43
C THR A 67 3.32 1.04 -27.13
N ASP A 68 2.06 0.97 -27.55
CA ASP A 68 1.07 1.98 -27.20
C ASP A 68 0.65 1.79 -25.74
N ASN A 69 1.50 2.28 -24.83
CA ASN A 69 1.31 2.24 -23.39
C ASN A 69 1.32 3.69 -22.86
N PRO A 70 0.33 4.11 -22.07
CA PRO A 70 0.30 5.45 -21.47
C PRO A 70 1.40 5.65 -20.40
N ARG A 71 2.04 4.56 -19.95
CA ARG A 71 3.14 4.59 -18.99
C ARG A 71 4.48 4.47 -19.71
N PRO A 72 5.56 5.03 -19.15
CA PRO A 72 6.90 4.81 -19.68
C PRO A 72 7.26 3.32 -19.66
N LEU A 73 7.90 2.81 -20.70
CA LEU A 73 8.57 1.51 -20.64
C LEU A 73 9.70 1.59 -19.61
N VAL A 74 9.79 0.60 -18.74
CA VAL A 74 10.87 0.48 -17.77
C VAL A 74 11.82 -0.62 -18.19
N VAL A 75 13.07 -0.27 -18.44
CA VAL A 75 14.16 -1.17 -18.87
C VAL A 75 15.08 -1.41 -17.68
N ILE A 76 15.28 -2.66 -17.31
CA ILE A 76 16.18 -3.08 -16.25
C ILE A 76 17.39 -3.74 -16.89
N GLY A 77 18.55 -3.10 -16.77
CA GLY A 77 19.80 -3.56 -17.38
C GLY A 77 20.83 -2.44 -17.50
N GLU A 78 22.05 -2.79 -17.91
CA GLU A 78 23.10 -1.80 -18.14
C GLU A 78 22.79 -0.97 -19.38
N MET A 79 22.84 0.34 -19.24
CA MET A 79 22.70 1.27 -20.36
C MET A 79 23.87 2.28 -20.40
N PRO A 80 24.16 2.81 -21.60
CA PRO A 80 25.09 3.92 -21.75
C PRO A 80 24.72 5.08 -20.83
N ASP A 81 25.73 5.86 -20.43
CA ASP A 81 25.57 6.99 -19.50
C ASP A 81 24.89 8.19 -20.20
N CYS A 82 23.60 8.05 -20.47
CA CYS A 82 22.77 9.05 -21.14
C CYS A 82 21.43 9.25 -20.38
N GLY A 83 20.78 10.39 -20.61
CA GLY A 83 19.48 10.72 -20.03
C GLY A 83 19.55 11.54 -18.75
N VAL A 84 18.36 11.89 -18.23
CA VAL A 84 18.18 12.71 -17.02
C VAL A 84 17.85 11.79 -15.85
N GLN A 85 18.52 12.00 -14.74
CA GLN A 85 18.22 11.25 -13.51
C GLN A 85 16.82 11.63 -13.00
N ALA A 86 15.95 10.63 -12.85
CA ALA A 86 14.60 10.80 -12.34
C ALA A 86 14.52 10.54 -10.83
N ARG A 87 15.33 9.58 -10.37
CA ARG A 87 15.50 9.22 -8.95
C ARG A 87 16.76 8.34 -8.82
N PRO A 88 17.25 8.03 -7.61
CA PRO A 88 18.40 7.15 -7.44
C PRO A 88 18.25 5.84 -8.22
N GLY A 89 19.23 5.53 -9.05
CA GLY A 89 19.24 4.31 -9.86
C GLY A 89 18.30 4.31 -11.07
N VAL A 90 17.54 5.39 -11.33
CA VAL A 90 16.62 5.48 -12.47
C VAL A 90 16.92 6.70 -13.33
N ARG A 91 17.12 6.49 -14.62
CA ARG A 91 17.30 7.55 -15.62
C ARG A 91 16.16 7.54 -16.63
N LEU A 92 15.77 8.72 -17.10
CA LEU A 92 14.83 8.88 -18.21
C LEU A 92 15.61 9.20 -19.48
N VAL A 93 15.36 8.42 -20.52
CA VAL A 93 15.86 8.65 -21.87
C VAL A 93 14.70 8.84 -22.82
N ARG A 94 14.92 9.52 -23.95
CA ARG A 94 13.91 9.63 -25.01
C ARG A 94 14.30 8.75 -26.20
N VAL A 95 13.36 7.88 -26.59
CA VAL A 95 13.48 7.00 -27.76
C VAL A 95 12.26 7.27 -28.64
N ASP A 96 12.47 7.72 -29.87
CA ASP A 96 11.39 8.09 -30.80
C ASP A 96 10.33 9.02 -30.18
N GLY A 97 10.79 10.01 -29.40
CA GLY A 97 9.93 10.99 -28.74
C GLY A 97 9.20 10.49 -27.49
N ARG A 98 9.29 9.21 -27.15
CA ARG A 98 8.70 8.61 -25.95
C ARG A 98 9.70 8.53 -24.82
N GLU A 99 9.23 8.68 -23.58
CA GLU A 99 10.04 8.48 -22.38
C GLU A 99 10.21 6.98 -22.09
N VAL A 100 11.44 6.59 -21.81
CA VAL A 100 11.83 5.25 -21.34
C VAL A 100 12.58 5.43 -20.03
N ALA A 101 12.18 4.72 -19.00
CA ALA A 101 12.91 4.69 -17.74
C ALA A 101 13.92 3.54 -17.75
N VAL A 102 15.15 3.82 -17.34
CA VAL A 102 16.23 2.84 -17.29
C VAL A 102 16.71 2.68 -15.87
N VAL A 103 16.70 1.44 -15.39
CA VAL A 103 17.16 1.04 -14.06
C VAL A 103 18.50 0.34 -14.20
N GLY A 104 19.57 0.95 -13.67
CA GLY A 104 20.93 0.38 -13.70
C GLY A 104 21.11 -0.78 -12.71
N ASP A 105 22.17 -1.56 -12.94
CA ASP A 105 22.54 -2.70 -12.07
C ASP A 105 23.26 -2.29 -10.76
N ALA A 106 23.60 -1.02 -10.58
CA ALA A 106 24.26 -0.55 -9.37
C ALA A 106 23.35 -0.75 -8.13
N PRO A 107 23.89 -1.18 -6.98
CA PRO A 107 23.12 -1.20 -5.75
C PRO A 107 22.62 0.21 -5.46
N SER A 108 21.31 0.40 -5.46
CA SER A 108 20.71 1.66 -5.06
C SER A 108 20.94 1.85 -3.56
N GLU A 109 21.57 2.96 -3.16
CA GLU A 109 21.41 3.45 -1.80
C GLU A 109 19.90 3.54 -1.51
N SER A 110 19.51 3.28 -0.26
CA SER A 110 18.09 3.37 0.12
C SER A 110 17.51 4.69 -0.38
N PRO A 111 16.35 4.69 -1.05
CA PRO A 111 15.66 5.93 -1.43
C PRO A 111 15.45 6.89 -0.26
N VAL A 112 15.26 6.35 0.93
CA VAL A 112 15.08 7.11 2.20
C VAL A 112 16.37 7.82 2.64
N ALA A 113 17.56 7.39 2.19
CA ALA A 113 18.83 8.02 2.49
C ALA A 113 19.37 8.90 1.34
N SER A 114 18.59 9.06 0.26
CA SER A 114 19.03 9.77 -0.95
C SER A 114 18.85 11.27 -0.80
N THR A 115 19.89 12.03 -1.17
CA THR A 115 19.87 13.50 -1.34
C THR A 115 19.11 13.93 -2.62
N THR A 116 18.27 13.07 -3.20
CA THR A 116 17.50 13.38 -4.41
C THR A 116 16.37 14.33 -4.03
N ASP A 117 16.21 15.38 -4.81
CA ASP A 117 15.16 16.38 -4.68
C ASP A 117 13.76 15.70 -4.56
N GLY A 118 13.04 16.04 -3.50
CA GLY A 118 11.67 15.56 -3.26
C GLY A 118 10.75 15.80 -4.45
N ALA A 119 10.91 16.92 -5.15
CA ALA A 119 10.15 17.26 -6.34
C ALA A 119 10.40 16.27 -7.51
N ASP A 120 11.62 15.76 -7.68
CA ASP A 120 11.91 14.73 -8.71
C ASP A 120 11.20 13.42 -8.40
N ARG A 121 11.17 13.02 -7.13
CA ARG A 121 10.49 11.80 -6.68
C ARG A 121 8.98 11.93 -6.79
N ILE A 122 8.40 13.10 -6.50
CA ILE A 122 6.98 13.41 -6.72
C ILE A 122 6.65 13.35 -8.21
N ARG A 123 7.49 13.94 -9.09
CA ARG A 123 7.31 13.86 -10.55
C ARG A 123 7.40 12.43 -11.06
N TRP A 124 8.28 11.60 -10.49
CA TRP A 124 8.35 10.18 -10.81
C TRP A 124 7.05 9.46 -10.43
N ALA A 125 6.57 9.59 -9.20
CA ALA A 125 5.33 8.96 -8.74
C ALA A 125 4.14 9.36 -9.65
N ARG A 126 4.01 10.64 -9.94
CA ARG A 126 2.92 11.18 -10.77
C ARG A 126 2.82 10.55 -12.17
N ARG A 127 3.94 10.07 -12.75
CA ARG A 127 3.95 9.38 -14.06
C ARG A 127 3.16 8.08 -14.05
N PHE A 128 3.12 7.42 -12.89
CA PHE A 128 2.50 6.12 -12.72
C PHE A 128 1.16 6.18 -11.95
N MET A 129 0.61 7.39 -11.77
CA MET A 129 -0.67 7.65 -11.10
C MET A 129 -1.74 8.22 -12.05
N PRO A 130 -2.10 7.51 -13.15
CA PRO A 130 -3.10 7.99 -14.10
C PRO A 130 -4.53 7.92 -13.56
N VAL A 131 -4.84 6.99 -12.64
CA VAL A 131 -6.18 6.77 -12.09
C VAL A 131 -6.57 7.92 -11.18
N SER A 132 -5.73 8.26 -10.21
CA SER A 132 -5.93 9.41 -9.33
C SER A 132 -6.06 10.70 -10.12
N ARG A 133 -5.26 10.88 -11.18
CA ARG A 133 -5.35 12.06 -12.06
C ARG A 133 -6.68 12.13 -12.79
N ALA A 134 -7.22 10.98 -13.26
CA ALA A 134 -8.53 10.94 -13.91
C ALA A 134 -9.63 11.34 -12.93
N LEU A 135 -9.64 10.78 -11.72
CA LEU A 135 -10.62 11.12 -10.67
C LEU A 135 -10.49 12.57 -10.20
N ALA A 136 -9.27 13.12 -10.10
CA ALA A 136 -9.07 14.55 -9.78
C ALA A 136 -9.62 15.47 -10.88
N THR A 137 -9.49 15.06 -12.15
CA THR A 137 -10.08 15.79 -13.28
C THR A 137 -11.62 15.80 -13.18
N GLU A 138 -12.22 14.67 -12.83
CA GLU A 138 -13.66 14.61 -12.56
C GLU A 138 -14.06 15.48 -11.36
N LEU A 139 -13.23 15.52 -10.30
CA LEU A 139 -13.46 16.34 -9.12
C LEU A 139 -13.43 17.84 -9.46
N SER A 140 -12.48 18.28 -10.30
CA SER A 140 -12.42 19.66 -10.79
C SER A 140 -13.66 20.06 -11.57
N GLY A 141 -14.34 19.09 -12.21
CA GLY A 141 -15.62 19.28 -12.90
C GLY A 141 -16.79 19.67 -11.98
N LEU A 142 -16.67 19.52 -10.66
CA LEU A 142 -17.67 19.96 -9.67
C LEU A 142 -17.72 21.51 -9.51
N GLY A 143 -16.77 22.21 -10.11
CA GLY A 143 -16.74 23.69 -10.12
C GLY A 143 -16.77 24.28 -8.71
N SER A 144 -17.77 25.09 -8.39
CA SER A 144 -17.89 25.79 -7.11
C SER A 144 -18.02 24.85 -5.89
N SER A 145 -18.36 23.59 -6.07
CA SER A 145 -18.51 22.64 -4.96
C SER A 145 -17.17 22.18 -4.36
N ILE A 146 -16.06 22.27 -5.13
CA ILE A 146 -14.70 21.95 -4.65
C ILE A 146 -13.85 23.19 -4.42
N GLN A 147 -14.18 24.32 -5.06
CA GLN A 147 -13.40 25.55 -4.96
C GLN A 147 -13.38 26.09 -3.53
N GLY A 148 -12.18 26.21 -2.94
CA GLY A 148 -11.98 26.71 -1.60
C GLY A 148 -12.37 25.72 -0.49
N VAL A 149 -12.77 24.50 -0.81
CA VAL A 149 -12.99 23.44 0.19
C VAL A 149 -11.64 23.11 0.82
N ARG A 150 -11.58 23.17 2.14
CA ARG A 150 -10.35 22.90 2.89
C ARG A 150 -10.25 21.43 3.25
N VAL A 151 -9.30 20.74 2.60
CA VAL A 151 -9.08 19.29 2.76
C VAL A 151 -7.80 19.03 3.54
N GLY A 152 -7.95 18.46 4.74
CA GLY A 152 -6.83 17.97 5.52
C GLY A 152 -6.45 16.54 5.11
N ILE A 153 -5.15 16.28 4.93
CA ILE A 153 -4.59 14.98 4.64
C ILE A 153 -3.67 14.60 5.79
N SER A 154 -4.00 13.54 6.52
CA SER A 154 -3.20 12.98 7.61
C SER A 154 -2.82 11.55 7.24
N MET A 155 -1.67 11.41 6.58
CA MET A 155 -1.18 10.13 6.05
C MET A 155 0.34 10.09 6.07
N VAL A 156 0.92 8.91 5.82
CA VAL A 156 2.36 8.76 5.52
C VAL A 156 2.76 9.76 4.43
N LEU A 157 3.67 10.69 4.74
CA LEU A 157 4.12 11.70 3.79
C LEU A 157 5.30 11.20 2.99
N GLU A 158 5.01 10.75 1.79
CA GLU A 158 5.94 10.25 0.80
C GLU A 158 5.49 10.71 -0.62
N PRO A 159 6.24 10.42 -1.71
CA PRO A 159 5.94 10.99 -3.02
C PRO A 159 4.51 10.80 -3.54
N LYS A 160 3.86 9.66 -3.23
CA LYS A 160 2.50 9.37 -3.73
C LYS A 160 1.44 10.17 -2.98
N THR A 161 1.58 10.34 -1.66
CA THR A 161 0.73 11.22 -0.85
C THR A 161 0.86 12.68 -1.28
N ALA A 162 2.08 13.11 -1.62
CA ALA A 162 2.30 14.43 -2.18
C ALA A 162 1.55 14.60 -3.53
N VAL A 163 1.51 13.58 -4.37
CA VAL A 163 0.70 13.62 -5.62
C VAL A 163 -0.78 13.76 -5.31
N LEU A 164 -1.33 13.04 -4.31
CA LEU A 164 -2.73 13.20 -3.89
C LEU A 164 -3.01 14.65 -3.46
N ALA A 165 -2.13 15.22 -2.62
CA ALA A 165 -2.27 16.60 -2.14
C ALA A 165 -2.27 17.61 -3.29
N LEU A 166 -1.33 17.47 -4.23
CA LEU A 166 -1.24 18.35 -5.41
C LEU A 166 -2.45 18.19 -6.36
N LEU A 167 -2.94 16.96 -6.54
CA LEU A 167 -4.13 16.72 -7.38
C LEU A 167 -5.39 17.33 -6.79
N LEU A 168 -5.57 17.30 -5.47
CA LEU A 168 -6.67 18.00 -4.78
C LEU A 168 -6.55 19.53 -4.93
N ALA A 169 -5.34 20.06 -4.75
CA ALA A 169 -5.09 21.49 -4.95
C ALA A 169 -5.35 21.92 -6.42
N GLU A 170 -4.91 21.14 -7.40
CA GLU A 170 -5.19 21.35 -8.82
C GLU A 170 -6.69 21.27 -9.15
N ALA A 171 -7.46 20.45 -8.42
CA ALA A 171 -8.91 20.39 -8.55
C ALA A 171 -9.63 21.61 -7.96
N GLY A 172 -8.94 22.42 -7.16
CA GLY A 172 -9.45 23.67 -6.59
C GLY A 172 -9.66 23.66 -5.07
N ALA A 173 -9.26 22.60 -4.37
CA ALA A 173 -9.29 22.53 -2.92
C ALA A 173 -8.13 23.34 -2.30
N GLU A 174 -8.32 23.81 -1.06
CA GLU A 174 -7.24 24.26 -0.18
C GLU A 174 -6.72 23.06 0.61
N THR A 175 -5.51 22.60 0.27
CA THR A 175 -4.98 21.34 0.83
C THR A 175 -4.01 21.62 1.96
N VAL A 176 -4.20 20.95 3.09
CA VAL A 176 -3.33 20.99 4.27
C VAL A 176 -2.85 19.57 4.55
N VAL A 177 -1.55 19.40 4.81
CA VAL A 177 -0.93 18.08 5.01
C VAL A 177 -0.34 17.96 6.41
N PHE A 178 -0.57 16.82 7.05
CA PHE A 178 0.04 16.42 8.32
C PHE A 178 0.59 15.00 8.20
N ALA A 179 1.75 14.74 8.85
CA ALA A 179 2.28 13.39 8.97
C ALA A 179 2.99 13.17 10.32
N HIS A 180 3.03 11.88 10.72
CA HIS A 180 3.81 11.46 11.89
C HIS A 180 5.32 11.58 11.60
N PRO A 181 6.18 11.92 12.58
CA PRO A 181 7.63 12.01 12.36
C PRO A 181 8.26 10.77 11.73
N ASP A 182 7.90 9.58 12.23
CA ASP A 182 8.42 8.30 11.70
C ASP A 182 7.93 7.97 10.27
N GLU A 183 6.96 8.72 9.75
CA GLU A 183 6.28 8.55 8.47
C GLU A 183 6.47 9.77 7.56
N THR A 184 7.43 10.64 7.89
CA THR A 184 7.70 11.89 7.16
C THR A 184 8.95 11.77 6.33
N ASP A 185 8.83 12.02 5.03
CA ASP A 185 9.93 12.30 4.11
C ASP A 185 10.12 13.83 4.03
N ASP A 186 11.16 14.35 4.68
CA ASP A 186 11.38 15.79 4.77
C ASP A 186 11.61 16.44 3.39
N ALA A 187 12.27 15.75 2.46
CA ALA A 187 12.48 16.29 1.11
C ALA A 187 11.16 16.46 0.36
N VAL A 188 10.22 15.55 0.57
CA VAL A 188 8.86 15.62 0.01
C VAL A 188 8.05 16.73 0.70
N ALA A 189 8.17 16.85 2.03
CA ALA A 189 7.52 17.93 2.79
C ALA A 189 7.99 19.31 2.32
N ASP A 190 9.30 19.48 2.10
CA ASP A 190 9.88 20.72 1.62
C ASP A 190 9.47 21.05 0.17
N ALA A 191 9.35 20.04 -0.69
CA ALA A 191 8.83 20.23 -2.03
C ALA A 191 7.38 20.74 -2.01
N LEU A 192 6.50 20.15 -1.19
CA LEU A 192 5.11 20.62 -1.04
C LEU A 192 5.02 22.04 -0.48
N ARG A 193 5.86 22.38 0.51
CA ARG A 193 5.95 23.77 1.03
C ARG A 193 6.39 24.74 -0.06
N SER A 194 7.34 24.32 -0.91
CA SER A 194 7.81 25.13 -2.06
C SER A 194 6.72 25.33 -3.12
N ASP A 195 5.83 24.36 -3.28
CA ASP A 195 4.65 24.44 -4.13
C ASP A 195 3.48 25.22 -3.49
N GLY A 196 3.67 25.74 -2.26
CA GLY A 196 2.74 26.64 -1.58
C GLY A 196 1.71 25.93 -0.68
N LEU A 197 1.84 24.63 -0.42
CA LEU A 197 0.94 23.92 0.48
C LEU A 197 1.35 24.15 1.96
N THR A 198 0.36 24.13 2.85
CA THR A 198 0.59 24.14 4.30
C THR A 198 0.90 22.71 4.75
N VAL A 199 2.08 22.50 5.37
CA VAL A 199 2.57 21.16 5.75
C VAL A 199 3.06 21.14 7.19
N PHE A 200 2.42 20.34 8.03
CA PHE A 200 2.77 20.05 9.43
C PHE A 200 3.44 18.68 9.50
N ALA A 201 4.69 18.60 9.09
CA ALA A 201 5.48 17.36 9.07
C ALA A 201 6.95 17.66 9.23
N ASP A 202 7.64 16.93 10.10
CA ASP A 202 9.08 17.03 10.37
C ASP A 202 9.52 15.70 10.99
N SER A 203 10.42 14.97 10.33
CA SER A 203 10.90 13.67 10.80
C SER A 203 11.68 13.75 12.11
N THR A 204 12.16 14.94 12.48
CA THR A 204 12.96 15.18 13.70
C THR A 204 12.12 15.73 14.85
N ALA A 205 10.82 15.96 14.62
CA ALA A 205 9.95 16.56 15.62
C ALA A 205 9.86 15.70 16.89
N SER A 206 10.07 16.34 18.05
CA SER A 206 9.83 15.71 19.33
C SER A 206 8.35 15.37 19.51
N ARG A 207 8.05 14.47 20.46
CA ARG A 207 6.65 14.10 20.78
C ARG A 207 5.76 15.31 21.11
N ALA A 208 6.34 16.35 21.74
CA ALA A 208 5.59 17.57 22.09
C ALA A 208 5.30 18.42 20.85
N GLU A 209 6.30 18.59 19.96
CA GLU A 209 6.15 19.32 18.70
C GLU A 209 5.19 18.61 17.76
N HIS A 210 5.31 17.29 17.60
CA HIS A 210 4.37 16.50 16.83
C HIS A 210 2.92 16.67 17.31
N ARG A 211 2.71 16.65 18.64
CA ARG A 211 1.39 16.93 19.20
C ARG A 211 0.91 18.35 18.91
N ALA A 212 1.79 19.35 18.96
CA ALA A 212 1.45 20.72 18.60
C ALA A 212 1.06 20.81 17.11
N TYR A 213 1.83 20.20 16.21
CA TYR A 213 1.50 20.13 14.77
C TYR A 213 0.13 19.49 14.51
N ALA A 214 -0.20 18.41 15.23
CA ALA A 214 -1.50 17.76 15.11
C ALA A 214 -2.66 18.71 15.51
N LEU A 215 -2.50 19.49 16.58
CA LEU A 215 -3.50 20.45 17.02
C LEU A 215 -3.59 21.65 16.08
N ASP A 216 -2.45 22.20 15.63
CA ASP A 216 -2.37 23.30 14.67
C ASP A 216 -2.99 22.92 13.31
N PHE A 217 -2.80 21.66 12.88
CA PHE A 217 -3.45 21.10 11.70
C PHE A 217 -4.98 21.04 11.86
N LEU A 218 -5.48 20.56 13.00
CA LEU A 218 -6.92 20.50 13.26
C LEU A 218 -7.55 21.91 13.39
N ASP A 219 -6.75 22.91 13.78
CA ASP A 219 -7.18 24.32 13.87
C ASP A 219 -7.21 25.03 12.50
N GLN A 220 -6.86 24.33 11.38
CA GLN A 220 -6.89 24.88 10.00
C GLN A 220 -8.28 25.02 9.40
N GLU A 221 -9.35 24.91 10.19
CA GLU A 221 -10.74 25.06 9.70
C GLU A 221 -11.10 24.10 8.55
N LEU A 222 -10.76 22.83 8.70
CA LEU A 222 -10.97 21.80 7.69
C LEU A 222 -12.46 21.54 7.43
N ASP A 223 -12.85 21.40 6.15
CA ASP A 223 -14.15 20.92 5.72
C ASP A 223 -14.18 19.40 5.61
N LEU A 224 -13.10 18.79 5.13
CA LEU A 224 -12.93 17.35 4.98
C LEU A 224 -11.61 16.90 5.59
N LEU A 225 -11.57 15.67 6.13
CA LEU A 225 -10.36 15.06 6.68
C LEU A 225 -10.15 13.67 6.09
N LEU A 226 -9.04 13.49 5.36
CA LEU A 226 -8.56 12.18 4.91
C LEU A 226 -7.53 11.70 5.92
N ASP A 227 -7.82 10.63 6.64
CA ASP A 227 -7.00 10.14 7.76
C ASP A 227 -6.53 8.70 7.51
N ASP A 228 -5.35 8.38 8.01
CA ASP A 228 -4.77 7.05 8.03
C ASP A 228 -4.55 6.62 9.48
N GLY A 229 -5.20 5.53 9.88
CA GLY A 229 -5.19 5.05 11.27
C GLY A 229 -6.14 5.81 12.21
N SER A 230 -6.96 6.72 11.70
CA SER A 230 -7.94 7.52 12.42
C SER A 230 -7.40 8.33 13.61
N ALA A 231 -6.11 8.62 13.60
CA ALA A 231 -5.45 9.30 14.71
C ALA A 231 -5.99 10.72 14.90
N LEU A 232 -6.11 11.48 13.79
CA LEU A 232 -6.57 12.87 13.82
C LEU A 232 -8.09 12.96 13.99
N ILE A 233 -8.87 12.04 13.40
CA ILE A 233 -10.32 11.96 13.68
C ILE A 233 -10.56 11.79 15.18
N ARG A 234 -9.85 10.85 15.82
CA ARG A 234 -10.00 10.59 17.27
C ARG A 234 -9.51 11.74 18.12
N LEU A 235 -8.36 12.34 17.76
CA LEU A 235 -7.80 13.49 18.47
C LEU A 235 -8.75 14.70 18.40
N ALA A 236 -9.36 14.96 17.25
CA ALA A 236 -10.35 16.01 17.08
C ALA A 236 -11.54 15.81 18.01
N HIS A 237 -12.08 14.61 18.13
CA HIS A 237 -13.17 14.29 19.04
C HIS A 237 -12.82 14.54 20.51
N LEU A 238 -11.57 14.32 20.89
CA LEU A 238 -11.10 14.49 22.27
C LEU A 238 -10.78 15.95 22.60
N GLU A 239 -10.17 16.71 21.66
CA GLU A 239 -9.51 17.98 21.98
C GLU A 239 -9.95 19.17 21.13
N ARG A 240 -10.68 18.92 20.02
CA ARG A 240 -11.14 19.94 19.08
C ARG A 240 -12.61 19.73 18.67
N PRO A 241 -13.55 19.76 19.63
CA PRO A 241 -14.96 19.54 19.32
C PRO A 241 -15.51 20.52 18.28
N ASP A 242 -15.04 21.77 18.29
CA ASP A 242 -15.45 22.79 17.29
C ASP A 242 -14.96 22.44 15.87
N ALA A 243 -13.79 21.82 15.74
CA ALA A 243 -13.30 21.31 14.45
C ALA A 243 -14.18 20.15 13.96
N VAL A 244 -14.58 19.23 14.85
CA VAL A 244 -15.50 18.13 14.50
C VAL A 244 -16.84 18.64 14.02
N GLU A 245 -17.41 19.68 14.66
CA GLU A 245 -18.69 20.29 14.25
C GLU A 245 -18.61 20.98 12.88
N ARG A 246 -17.41 21.44 12.47
CA ARG A 246 -17.17 22.06 11.17
C ARG A 246 -17.00 21.05 10.05
N LEU A 247 -16.42 19.89 10.35
CA LEU A 247 -16.17 18.84 9.37
C LEU A 247 -17.47 18.36 8.71
N ARG A 248 -17.57 18.49 7.40
CA ARG A 248 -18.64 17.91 6.58
C ARG A 248 -18.52 16.39 6.48
N GLY A 249 -17.30 15.85 6.64
CA GLY A 249 -17.03 14.43 6.66
C GLY A 249 -15.54 14.11 6.72
N ALA A 250 -15.27 12.83 6.91
CA ALA A 250 -13.93 12.29 6.88
C ALA A 250 -13.88 11.01 6.03
N ALA A 251 -12.67 10.56 5.67
CA ALA A 251 -12.43 9.30 4.99
C ALA A 251 -11.27 8.58 5.67
N GLU A 252 -11.42 7.29 5.94
CA GLU A 252 -10.41 6.48 6.64
C GLU A 252 -9.80 5.44 5.70
N GLU A 253 -8.46 5.49 5.59
CA GLU A 253 -7.66 4.72 4.66
C GLU A 253 -7.45 3.27 5.06
N THR A 254 -7.39 2.96 6.37
CA THR A 254 -6.83 1.71 6.86
C THR A 254 -7.77 0.86 7.71
N THR A 255 -7.53 -0.46 7.69
CA THR A 255 -8.22 -1.41 8.59
C THR A 255 -7.99 -1.07 10.07
N SER A 256 -6.78 -0.64 10.42
CA SER A 256 -6.40 -0.28 11.80
C SER A 256 -7.17 0.93 12.30
N GLY A 257 -7.43 1.91 11.42
CA GLY A 257 -8.20 3.10 11.74
C GLY A 257 -9.71 2.86 11.80
N LEU A 258 -10.25 2.03 10.94
CA LEU A 258 -11.68 1.69 10.99
C LEU A 258 -12.08 0.94 12.27
N ARG A 259 -11.17 0.14 12.84
CA ARG A 259 -11.46 -0.63 14.05
C ARG A 259 -11.88 0.27 15.24
N PRO A 260 -11.10 1.28 15.67
CA PRO A 260 -11.52 2.20 16.73
C PRO A 260 -12.72 3.06 16.34
N LEU A 261 -12.90 3.45 15.07
CA LEU A 261 -14.07 4.23 14.64
C LEU A 261 -15.37 3.43 14.77
N ARG A 262 -15.36 2.12 14.48
CA ARG A 262 -16.50 1.23 14.73
C ARG A 262 -16.85 1.16 16.23
N VAL A 263 -15.84 1.17 17.10
CA VAL A 263 -16.06 1.22 18.55
C VAL A 263 -16.68 2.56 18.96
N MET A 264 -16.17 3.68 18.44
CA MET A 264 -16.73 5.01 18.70
C MET A 264 -18.19 5.11 18.23
N GLU A 265 -18.52 4.57 17.05
CA GLU A 265 -19.89 4.53 16.53
C GLU A 265 -20.81 3.72 17.44
N GLN A 266 -20.41 2.50 17.81
CA GLN A 266 -21.18 1.63 18.73
C GLN A 266 -21.43 2.29 20.10
N GLN A 267 -20.50 3.13 20.56
CA GLN A 267 -20.61 3.86 21.81
C GLN A 267 -21.32 5.22 21.66
N GLY A 268 -21.73 5.61 20.46
CA GLY A 268 -22.36 6.91 20.19
C GLY A 268 -21.39 8.09 20.37
N LEU A 269 -20.09 7.86 20.25
CA LEU A 269 -19.04 8.88 20.39
C LEU A 269 -18.61 9.51 19.07
N LEU A 270 -18.82 8.82 17.94
CA LEU A 270 -18.54 9.37 16.62
C LEU A 270 -19.55 10.48 16.31
N ARG A 271 -19.07 11.65 15.87
CA ARG A 271 -19.91 12.86 15.64
C ARG A 271 -19.76 13.43 14.22
N VAL A 272 -19.11 12.71 13.33
CA VAL A 272 -18.89 13.09 11.93
C VAL A 272 -19.19 11.90 11.04
N PRO A 273 -19.71 12.10 9.80
CA PRO A 273 -19.76 11.02 8.82
C PRO A 273 -18.36 10.64 8.39
N VAL A 274 -18.07 9.34 8.31
CA VAL A 274 -16.77 8.82 7.85
C VAL A 274 -17.00 7.80 6.75
N VAL A 275 -16.38 8.01 5.58
CA VAL A 275 -16.35 7.01 4.51
C VAL A 275 -15.24 6.01 4.79
N ALA A 276 -15.59 4.72 4.84
CA ALA A 276 -14.68 3.61 5.05
C ALA A 276 -13.95 3.25 3.72
N VAL A 277 -12.96 4.06 3.34
CA VAL A 277 -12.16 3.87 2.11
C VAL A 277 -11.48 2.52 2.11
N ASN A 278 -10.94 2.09 3.26
CA ASN A 278 -10.32 0.75 3.36
C ASN A 278 -11.25 -0.38 2.90
N ASP A 279 -12.56 -0.27 3.10
CA ASP A 279 -13.51 -1.35 2.82
C ASP A 279 -13.98 -1.35 1.35
N ALA A 280 -13.62 -0.34 0.55
CA ALA A 280 -13.83 -0.35 -0.90
C ALA A 280 -13.12 -1.54 -1.55
N ARG A 281 -13.78 -2.21 -2.51
CA ARG A 281 -13.23 -3.40 -3.17
C ARG A 281 -11.98 -3.08 -3.97
N SER A 282 -11.96 -1.93 -4.65
CA SER A 282 -10.81 -1.46 -5.42
C SER A 282 -9.63 -1.02 -4.54
N LYS A 283 -9.83 -0.83 -3.22
CA LYS A 283 -8.76 -0.59 -2.25
C LYS A 283 -8.30 -1.90 -1.60
N THR A 284 -9.15 -2.57 -0.83
CA THR A 284 -8.73 -3.67 0.03
C THR A 284 -8.25 -4.92 -0.71
N GLN A 285 -8.81 -5.20 -1.91
CA GLN A 285 -8.41 -6.34 -2.72
C GLN A 285 -7.08 -6.10 -3.48
N PHE A 286 -6.61 -4.87 -3.55
CA PHE A 286 -5.38 -4.49 -4.27
C PHE A 286 -4.30 -4.02 -3.33
N ASP A 287 -4.56 -2.99 -2.53
CA ASP A 287 -3.56 -2.38 -1.66
C ASP A 287 -3.09 -3.34 -0.57
N ASN A 288 -4.01 -3.81 0.25
CA ASN A 288 -3.66 -4.69 1.37
C ASN A 288 -3.09 -6.05 0.91
N LEU A 289 -3.48 -6.54 -0.28
CA LEU A 289 -3.06 -7.84 -0.80
C LEU A 289 -1.77 -7.76 -1.62
N TYR A 290 -1.78 -6.97 -2.71
CA TYR A 290 -0.66 -6.91 -3.64
C TYR A 290 0.38 -5.89 -3.21
N GLY A 291 -0.04 -4.69 -2.78
CA GLY A 291 0.84 -3.60 -2.40
C GLY A 291 1.67 -3.95 -1.17
N THR A 292 1.01 -4.20 -0.05
CA THR A 292 1.67 -4.50 1.23
C THR A 292 2.42 -5.83 1.17
N GLY A 293 1.89 -6.84 0.45
CA GLY A 293 2.58 -8.10 0.23
C GLY A 293 3.94 -7.90 -0.46
N GLN A 294 3.98 -7.15 -1.56
CA GLN A 294 5.23 -6.87 -2.28
C GLN A 294 6.19 -6.04 -1.44
N SER A 295 5.72 -4.91 -0.92
CA SER A 295 6.57 -3.93 -0.24
C SER A 295 7.19 -4.47 1.04
N CYS A 296 6.44 -5.20 1.87
CA CYS A 296 6.96 -5.80 3.09
C CYS A 296 8.01 -6.87 2.81
N VAL A 297 7.73 -7.80 1.90
CA VAL A 297 8.68 -8.89 1.61
C VAL A 297 9.98 -8.33 1.03
N PHE A 298 9.92 -7.36 0.13
CA PHE A 298 11.13 -6.76 -0.43
C PHE A 298 11.90 -5.93 0.58
N ALA A 299 11.22 -5.16 1.46
CA ALA A 299 11.89 -4.41 2.53
C ALA A 299 12.61 -5.36 3.53
N ILE A 300 12.00 -6.48 3.90
CA ILE A 300 12.63 -7.53 4.73
C ILE A 300 13.91 -8.02 4.07
N LEU A 301 13.84 -8.41 2.80
CA LEU A 301 14.98 -8.95 2.07
C LEU A 301 16.09 -7.92 1.89
N ASP A 302 15.75 -6.64 1.67
CA ASP A 302 16.71 -5.56 1.54
C ASP A 302 17.46 -5.30 2.86
N LEU A 303 16.78 -5.35 4.01
CA LEU A 303 17.43 -5.20 5.31
C LEU A 303 18.37 -6.38 5.60
N LEU A 304 17.96 -7.60 5.29
CA LEU A 304 18.78 -8.80 5.48
C LEU A 304 20.04 -8.77 4.58
N GLU A 305 19.92 -8.36 3.30
CA GLU A 305 21.07 -8.26 2.38
C GLU A 305 22.08 -7.22 2.87
N ARG A 306 21.61 -6.03 3.28
CA ARG A 306 22.50 -4.96 3.79
C ARG A 306 23.31 -5.37 5.01
N ALA A 307 22.79 -6.28 5.81
CA ALA A 307 23.48 -6.87 6.95
C ALA A 307 24.40 -8.04 6.55
N GLY A 308 24.55 -8.37 5.27
CA GLY A 308 25.35 -9.49 4.78
C GLY A 308 24.74 -10.86 5.04
N HIS A 309 23.46 -10.94 5.35
CA HIS A 309 22.73 -12.20 5.50
C HIS A 309 22.25 -12.70 4.13
N ASN A 310 22.00 -14.02 4.05
CA ASN A 310 21.40 -14.60 2.85
C ASN A 310 19.95 -14.07 2.71
N ASP A 311 19.69 -13.37 1.64
CA ASP A 311 18.42 -12.75 1.28
C ASP A 311 17.51 -13.66 0.43
N SER A 312 17.97 -14.87 0.09
CA SER A 312 17.16 -15.84 -0.67
C SER A 312 16.13 -16.51 0.25
N LEU A 313 14.87 -16.54 -0.21
CA LEU A 313 13.79 -17.30 0.43
C LEU A 313 13.69 -18.76 -0.07
N VAL A 314 14.48 -19.14 -1.07
CA VAL A 314 14.45 -20.52 -1.61
C VAL A 314 14.73 -21.52 -0.47
N ASP A 315 13.83 -22.47 -0.29
CA ASP A 315 13.83 -23.50 0.75
C ASP A 315 13.82 -23.00 2.21
N LYS A 316 13.58 -21.69 2.42
CA LYS A 316 13.44 -21.13 3.76
C LYS A 316 12.06 -21.44 4.35
N SER A 317 12.04 -21.70 5.67
CA SER A 317 10.81 -21.83 6.43
C SER A 317 10.33 -20.45 6.89
N VAL A 318 9.19 -20.02 6.38
CA VAL A 318 8.59 -18.71 6.70
C VAL A 318 7.27 -18.93 7.42
N VAL A 319 7.14 -18.36 8.62
CA VAL A 319 5.90 -18.37 9.40
C VAL A 319 5.24 -17.01 9.32
N ILE A 320 3.96 -16.99 8.98
CA ILE A 320 3.16 -15.76 8.92
C ILE A 320 2.06 -15.84 9.95
N ALA A 321 2.06 -14.91 10.89
CA ALA A 321 0.99 -14.74 11.86
C ALA A 321 -0.09 -13.82 11.29
N GLY A 322 -1.30 -14.36 11.08
CA GLY A 322 -2.44 -13.71 10.45
C GLY A 322 -2.59 -14.06 8.95
N PHE A 323 -3.83 -14.32 8.53
CA PHE A 323 -4.18 -14.59 7.13
C PHE A 323 -5.37 -13.73 6.67
N GLY A 324 -5.30 -12.43 7.03
CA GLY A 324 -6.07 -11.37 6.41
C GLY A 324 -5.48 -10.99 5.04
N PRO A 325 -5.98 -9.94 4.36
CA PRO A 325 -5.46 -9.52 3.05
C PRO A 325 -3.94 -9.30 3.03
N VAL A 326 -3.38 -8.67 4.06
CA VAL A 326 -1.92 -8.45 4.19
C VAL A 326 -1.17 -9.79 4.33
N GLY A 327 -1.59 -10.64 5.27
CA GLY A 327 -0.94 -11.94 5.51
C GLY A 327 -1.01 -12.86 4.29
N GLU A 328 -2.14 -12.86 3.56
CA GLU A 328 -2.28 -13.56 2.28
C GLU A 328 -1.30 -13.03 1.24
N GLY A 329 -1.19 -11.70 1.09
CA GLY A 329 -0.26 -11.07 0.16
C GLY A 329 1.19 -11.42 0.46
N VAL A 330 1.59 -11.33 1.74
CA VAL A 330 2.93 -11.72 2.20
C VAL A 330 3.19 -13.21 1.93
N ALA A 331 2.22 -14.10 2.20
CA ALA A 331 2.33 -15.52 1.94
C ALA A 331 2.57 -15.83 0.46
N ARG A 332 1.80 -15.21 -0.43
CA ARG A 332 1.96 -15.34 -1.89
C ARG A 332 3.33 -14.89 -2.37
N HIS A 333 3.82 -13.75 -1.86
CA HIS A 333 5.14 -13.24 -2.24
C HIS A 333 6.27 -14.13 -1.73
N CYS A 334 6.21 -14.58 -0.48
CA CYS A 334 7.20 -15.53 0.07
C CYS A 334 7.21 -16.85 -0.71
N ALA A 335 6.04 -17.43 -0.99
CA ALA A 335 5.92 -18.66 -1.76
C ALA A 335 6.41 -18.50 -3.21
N ALA A 336 6.08 -17.38 -3.87
CA ALA A 336 6.57 -17.07 -5.22
C ALA A 336 8.10 -16.97 -5.29
N LEU A 337 8.74 -16.53 -4.20
CA LEU A 337 10.20 -16.46 -4.06
C LEU A 337 10.83 -17.78 -3.54
N GLY A 338 10.04 -18.85 -3.42
CA GLY A 338 10.53 -20.21 -3.13
C GLY A 338 10.52 -20.62 -1.66
N ALA A 339 9.86 -19.85 -0.77
CA ALA A 339 9.74 -20.21 0.64
C ALA A 339 8.73 -21.35 0.86
N ARG A 340 8.96 -22.13 1.92
CA ARG A 340 7.94 -22.99 2.54
C ARG A 340 7.19 -22.16 3.57
N VAL A 341 5.92 -21.88 3.30
CA VAL A 341 5.11 -20.97 4.11
C VAL A 341 4.19 -21.76 5.03
N THR A 342 4.22 -21.42 6.32
CA THR A 342 3.27 -21.89 7.35
C THR A 342 2.48 -20.71 7.88
N ILE A 343 1.16 -20.83 7.93
CA ILE A 343 0.24 -19.82 8.43
C ILE A 343 -0.15 -20.13 9.87
N ALA A 344 -0.11 -19.12 10.73
CA ALA A 344 -0.69 -19.15 12.05
C ALA A 344 -1.86 -18.17 12.11
N GLU A 345 -3.09 -18.67 12.25
CA GLU A 345 -4.32 -17.87 12.21
C GLU A 345 -5.26 -18.32 13.34
N THR A 346 -5.96 -17.36 13.95
CA THR A 346 -6.93 -17.59 15.04
C THR A 346 -8.36 -17.72 14.53
N ASP A 347 -8.68 -17.11 13.38
CA ASP A 347 -9.96 -17.26 12.71
C ASP A 347 -10.00 -18.60 11.95
N ALA A 348 -10.89 -19.49 12.36
CA ALA A 348 -10.97 -20.83 11.78
C ALA A 348 -11.33 -20.83 10.29
N VAL A 349 -12.10 -19.85 9.80
CA VAL A 349 -12.46 -19.75 8.37
C VAL A 349 -11.26 -19.30 7.55
N ARG A 350 -10.49 -18.33 8.03
CA ARG A 350 -9.25 -17.88 7.38
C ARG A 350 -8.18 -18.99 7.39
N ALA A 351 -8.03 -19.70 8.52
CA ALA A 351 -7.15 -20.85 8.62
C ALA A 351 -7.52 -21.95 7.60
N LEU A 352 -8.82 -22.27 7.50
CA LEU A 352 -9.32 -23.20 6.50
C LEU A 352 -9.03 -22.72 5.07
N ARG A 353 -9.22 -21.40 4.78
CA ARG A 353 -8.89 -20.81 3.49
C ARG A 353 -7.41 -20.97 3.15
N ALA A 354 -6.52 -20.71 4.11
CA ALA A 354 -5.08 -20.91 3.92
C ALA A 354 -4.76 -22.37 3.51
N THR A 355 -5.41 -23.35 4.15
CA THR A 355 -5.27 -24.77 3.78
C THR A 355 -5.72 -25.04 2.35
N PHE A 356 -6.85 -24.46 1.91
CA PHE A 356 -7.35 -24.62 0.53
C PHE A 356 -6.45 -23.94 -0.52
N GLU A 357 -5.72 -22.90 -0.12
CA GLU A 357 -4.70 -22.24 -0.95
C GLU A 357 -3.35 -22.97 -0.95
N GLY A 358 -3.24 -24.10 -0.24
CA GLY A 358 -2.06 -24.98 -0.26
C GLY A 358 -1.01 -24.68 0.80
N TYR A 359 -1.30 -23.82 1.78
CA TYR A 359 -0.39 -23.53 2.89
C TYR A 359 -0.57 -24.50 4.03
N GLU A 360 0.52 -24.79 4.73
CA GLU A 360 0.46 -25.42 6.05
C GLU A 360 -0.16 -24.46 7.08
N VAL A 361 -0.96 -24.99 8.00
CA VAL A 361 -1.53 -24.23 9.11
C VAL A 361 -1.11 -24.85 10.42
N ALA A 362 -0.53 -24.06 11.32
CA ALA A 362 -0.05 -24.52 12.61
C ALA A 362 -0.25 -23.47 13.71
N ARG A 363 -0.13 -23.92 14.97
CA ARG A 363 -0.08 -22.97 16.11
C ARG A 363 1.22 -22.18 16.02
N LEU A 364 1.14 -20.87 16.24
CA LEU A 364 2.27 -19.96 16.13
C LEU A 364 3.47 -20.44 16.95
N VAL A 365 3.27 -20.78 18.23
CA VAL A 365 4.33 -21.25 19.13
C VAL A 365 5.04 -22.51 18.62
N THR A 366 4.35 -23.36 17.86
CA THR A 366 4.93 -24.58 17.30
C THR A 366 5.69 -24.27 16.00
N ALA A 367 5.12 -23.43 15.14
CA ALA A 367 5.69 -23.11 13.84
C ALA A 367 7.01 -22.32 13.96
N VAL A 368 7.09 -21.36 14.90
CA VAL A 368 8.28 -20.50 15.06
C VAL A 368 9.52 -21.27 15.51
N ALA A 369 9.36 -22.47 16.10
CA ALA A 369 10.49 -23.28 16.59
C ALA A 369 11.43 -23.78 15.47
N THR A 370 11.01 -23.75 14.23
CA THR A 370 11.79 -24.16 13.05
C THR A 370 11.83 -23.11 11.95
N ALA A 371 11.37 -21.89 12.24
CA ALA A 371 11.28 -20.82 11.25
C ALA A 371 12.63 -20.11 11.04
N ASP A 372 12.99 -19.85 9.77
CA ASP A 372 14.07 -18.94 9.41
C ASP A 372 13.60 -17.48 9.51
N LEU A 373 12.31 -17.22 9.20
CA LEU A 373 11.69 -15.91 9.20
C LEU A 373 10.26 -15.99 9.76
N VAL A 374 9.91 -15.08 10.65
CA VAL A 374 8.57 -14.91 11.22
C VAL A 374 8.06 -13.52 10.85
N ILE A 375 6.87 -13.44 10.26
CA ILE A 375 6.25 -12.17 9.86
C ILE A 375 4.90 -12.04 10.56
N SER A 376 4.74 -11.00 11.40
CA SER A 376 3.44 -10.64 11.95
C SER A 376 2.67 -9.77 10.95
N ALA A 377 1.45 -10.18 10.62
CA ALA A 377 0.52 -9.48 9.73
C ALA A 377 -0.89 -9.36 10.34
N THR A 378 -0.95 -9.22 11.66
CA THR A 378 -2.23 -9.22 12.41
C THR A 378 -2.78 -7.83 12.70
N GLY A 379 -1.91 -6.83 12.77
CA GLY A 379 -2.27 -5.51 13.28
C GLY A 379 -2.75 -5.56 14.74
N ILE A 380 -2.21 -6.46 15.56
CA ILE A 380 -2.60 -6.66 16.96
C ILE A 380 -1.36 -6.67 17.85
N ALA A 381 -1.31 -5.76 18.83
CA ALA A 381 -0.24 -5.71 19.81
C ALA A 381 -0.11 -7.07 20.56
N GLY A 382 1.14 -7.50 20.81
CA GLY A 382 1.44 -8.74 21.52
C GLY A 382 1.22 -10.02 20.71
N THR A 383 1.08 -9.95 19.40
CA THR A 383 1.01 -11.15 18.54
C THR A 383 2.25 -12.02 18.70
N ILE A 384 3.43 -11.42 18.69
CA ILE A 384 4.71 -12.08 19.00
C ILE A 384 5.05 -11.73 20.45
N ASP A 385 4.38 -12.39 21.39
CA ASP A 385 4.60 -12.21 22.81
C ASP A 385 5.94 -12.81 23.28
N LEU A 386 6.26 -12.65 24.55
CA LEU A 386 7.51 -13.15 25.12
C LEU A 386 7.62 -14.69 24.98
N ASN A 387 6.52 -15.43 25.11
CA ASN A 387 6.56 -16.90 24.97
C ASN A 387 6.87 -17.30 23.53
N ILE A 388 6.33 -16.58 22.55
CA ILE A 388 6.63 -16.80 21.13
C ILE A 388 8.08 -16.45 20.84
N LEU A 389 8.60 -15.31 21.34
CA LEU A 389 10.01 -14.93 21.19
C LEU A 389 10.96 -16.01 21.73
N LEU A 390 10.67 -16.53 22.93
CA LEU A 390 11.47 -17.59 23.56
C LEU A 390 11.37 -18.94 22.85
N ALA A 391 10.31 -19.17 22.07
CA ALA A 391 10.11 -20.41 21.30
C ALA A 391 10.71 -20.35 19.89
N CYS A 392 11.14 -19.18 19.41
CA CYS A 392 11.71 -19.04 18.08
C CYS A 392 12.96 -19.87 17.87
N ALA A 393 13.15 -20.34 16.64
CA ALA A 393 14.39 -20.97 16.23
C ALA A 393 15.59 -20.03 16.48
N PRO A 394 16.78 -20.57 16.82
CA PRO A 394 17.96 -19.74 17.02
C PRO A 394 18.25 -18.88 15.78
N ASP A 395 18.44 -17.59 16.02
CA ASP A 395 18.75 -16.59 14.99
C ASP A 395 17.65 -16.38 13.92
N ALA A 396 16.40 -16.79 14.22
CA ALA A 396 15.24 -16.48 13.38
C ALA A 396 15.09 -14.97 13.19
N ALA A 397 14.78 -14.55 11.97
CA ALA A 397 14.46 -13.16 11.68
C ALA A 397 12.97 -12.89 11.96
N ILE A 398 12.65 -11.74 12.55
CA ILE A 398 11.27 -11.37 12.89
C ILE A 398 10.97 -9.97 12.35
N ALA A 399 9.86 -9.84 11.64
CA ALA A 399 9.40 -8.58 11.04
C ALA A 399 7.90 -8.37 11.27
N VAL A 400 7.45 -7.12 11.13
CA VAL A 400 6.04 -6.74 11.23
C VAL A 400 5.56 -6.15 9.91
N ALA A 401 4.48 -6.69 9.40
CA ALA A 401 3.74 -6.21 8.23
C ALA A 401 2.34 -5.67 8.61
N GLY A 402 2.13 -5.32 9.84
CA GLY A 402 0.81 -5.02 10.40
C GLY A 402 0.53 -3.55 10.70
N GLY A 403 1.52 -2.76 10.95
CA GLY A 403 1.41 -1.33 11.15
C GLY A 403 0.87 -0.88 12.52
N VAL A 404 0.86 -1.74 13.56
CA VAL A 404 0.58 -1.31 14.93
C VAL A 404 1.80 -1.43 15.83
N PRO A 405 2.00 -0.45 16.73
CA PRO A 405 3.08 -0.53 17.72
C PRO A 405 2.95 -1.79 18.58
N GLN A 406 4.09 -2.37 18.96
CA GLN A 406 4.16 -3.46 19.93
C GLN A 406 3.55 -4.81 19.46
N GLU A 407 3.46 -5.07 18.18
CA GLU A 407 3.15 -6.44 17.72
C GLU A 407 4.19 -7.45 18.21
N ILE A 408 5.44 -7.03 18.36
CA ILE A 408 6.52 -7.80 19.01
C ILE A 408 6.72 -7.27 20.42
N ALA A 409 6.75 -8.16 21.42
CA ALA A 409 6.91 -7.83 22.82
C ALA A 409 8.39 -7.49 23.18
N ILE A 410 8.97 -6.52 22.48
CA ILE A 410 10.37 -6.10 22.64
C ILE A 410 10.63 -5.60 24.06
N ASN A 411 9.74 -4.74 24.58
CA ASN A 411 9.90 -4.17 25.92
C ASN A 411 9.84 -5.25 27.01
N ASP A 412 8.98 -6.25 26.85
CA ASP A 412 8.86 -7.35 27.80
C ASP A 412 10.14 -8.21 27.77
N ALA A 413 10.69 -8.47 26.56
CA ALA A 413 11.95 -9.21 26.43
C ALA A 413 13.11 -8.46 27.13
N VAL A 414 13.21 -7.14 26.97
CA VAL A 414 14.22 -6.30 27.65
C VAL A 414 13.98 -6.31 29.16
N ALA A 415 12.73 -6.22 29.62
CA ALA A 415 12.39 -6.23 31.04
C ALA A 415 12.79 -7.53 31.76
N VAL A 416 12.80 -8.66 31.04
CA VAL A 416 13.27 -9.95 31.60
C VAL A 416 14.76 -10.22 31.37
N GLY A 417 15.52 -9.24 30.84
CA GLY A 417 16.96 -9.29 30.71
C GLY A 417 17.52 -9.61 29.33
N ALA A 418 16.71 -9.51 28.27
CA ALA A 418 17.25 -9.59 26.91
C ALA A 418 18.18 -8.41 26.62
N THR A 419 19.28 -8.67 25.91
CA THR A 419 20.22 -7.63 25.48
C THR A 419 20.22 -7.48 23.98
N ARG A 420 20.47 -6.25 23.50
CA ARG A 420 20.45 -5.89 22.08
C ARG A 420 21.86 -5.76 21.53
N GLN A 421 22.08 -6.21 20.31
CA GLN A 421 23.29 -6.02 19.53
C GLN A 421 22.89 -5.52 18.13
N THR A 422 23.28 -4.31 17.76
CA THR A 422 23.06 -3.79 16.41
C THR A 422 23.93 -4.57 15.42
N LEU A 423 23.33 -5.15 14.41
CA LEU A 423 24.00 -5.85 13.31
C LEU A 423 24.18 -4.92 12.10
N ALA A 424 23.16 -4.13 11.79
CA ALA A 424 23.13 -3.13 10.73
C ALA A 424 22.06 -2.08 11.08
N PRO A 425 21.99 -0.95 10.37
CA PRO A 425 20.87 -0.03 10.51
C PRO A 425 19.53 -0.77 10.37
N LYS A 426 18.63 -0.59 11.35
CA LYS A 426 17.32 -1.23 11.40
C LYS A 426 17.32 -2.76 11.50
N LEU A 427 18.41 -3.37 11.94
CA LEU A 427 18.52 -4.79 12.23
C LEU A 427 19.30 -5.04 13.52
N GLU A 428 18.64 -5.63 14.50
CA GLU A 428 19.21 -5.95 15.79
C GLU A 428 19.10 -7.43 16.11
N ARG A 429 20.14 -7.99 16.77
CA ARG A 429 20.08 -9.30 17.40
C ARG A 429 19.73 -9.12 18.87
N PHE A 430 18.75 -9.88 19.32
CA PHE A 430 18.37 -9.99 20.72
C PHE A 430 18.91 -11.30 21.29
N HIS A 431 19.68 -11.19 22.36
CA HIS A 431 20.09 -12.33 23.19
C HIS A 431 19.04 -12.51 24.27
N LEU A 432 18.26 -13.56 24.17
CA LEU A 432 17.14 -13.83 25.08
C LEU A 432 17.59 -14.54 26.36
N PRO A 433 16.86 -14.38 27.48
CA PRO A 433 17.10 -15.16 28.68
C PRO A 433 17.01 -16.66 28.37
N GLY A 434 17.98 -17.43 28.84
CA GLY A 434 18.07 -18.87 28.55
C GLY A 434 18.97 -19.24 27.36
N GLY A 435 19.56 -18.23 26.66
CA GLY A 435 20.61 -18.43 25.66
C GLY A 435 20.12 -18.49 24.20
N GLY A 436 18.84 -18.29 23.95
CA GLY A 436 18.29 -18.13 22.60
C GLY A 436 18.67 -16.78 21.98
N THR A 437 18.66 -16.71 20.65
CA THR A 437 18.85 -15.44 19.91
C THR A 437 17.80 -15.30 18.83
N VAL A 438 17.32 -14.08 18.59
CA VAL A 438 16.47 -13.74 17.45
C VAL A 438 16.98 -12.44 16.81
N ARG A 439 16.68 -12.21 15.54
CA ARG A 439 16.95 -10.95 14.85
C ARG A 439 15.63 -10.21 14.66
N ILE A 440 15.55 -8.99 15.16
CA ILE A 440 14.37 -8.14 14.98
C ILE A 440 14.69 -7.06 13.94
N LEU A 441 13.84 -6.98 12.93
CA LEU A 441 13.94 -6.01 11.86
C LEU A 441 13.17 -4.75 12.25
N ASP A 442 13.80 -3.59 12.00
CA ASP A 442 13.20 -2.26 12.12
C ASP A 442 12.53 -1.97 13.47
N ASP A 443 13.10 -2.50 14.56
CA ASP A 443 12.57 -2.40 15.93
C ASP A 443 11.07 -2.79 16.05
N GLY A 444 10.58 -3.65 15.15
CA GLY A 444 9.18 -4.07 15.08
C GLY A 444 8.24 -3.03 14.46
N GLY A 445 8.76 -2.07 13.73
CA GLY A 445 7.98 -1.09 12.96
C GLY A 445 7.28 -1.71 11.74
N CYS A 446 6.35 -0.98 11.14
CA CYS A 446 5.67 -1.37 9.90
C CYS A 446 6.64 -1.30 8.73
N ILE A 447 7.26 -2.44 8.40
CA ILE A 447 8.52 -2.52 7.67
C ILE A 447 8.48 -1.90 6.26
N ASN A 448 7.35 -1.94 5.56
CA ASN A 448 7.23 -1.34 4.24
C ASN A 448 7.22 0.20 4.27
N ILE A 449 6.82 0.79 5.39
CA ILE A 449 6.76 2.25 5.59
C ILE A 449 8.05 2.74 6.23
N THR A 450 8.40 2.14 7.38
CA THR A 450 9.53 2.63 8.17
C THR A 450 10.89 2.20 7.62
N ALA A 451 10.96 1.15 6.78
CA ALA A 451 12.20 0.69 6.13
C ALA A 451 12.17 0.75 4.59
N GLY A 452 11.06 1.19 3.99
CA GLY A 452 10.85 1.31 2.55
C GLY A 452 10.08 2.56 2.16
N GLU A 453 9.72 2.70 0.90
CA GLU A 453 8.88 3.80 0.38
C GLU A 453 7.37 3.47 0.39
N GLY A 454 6.93 2.58 1.28
CA GLY A 454 5.54 2.14 1.31
C GLY A 454 5.13 1.27 0.12
N ASN A 455 3.82 1.21 -0.14
CA ASN A 455 3.28 0.38 -1.20
C ASN A 455 3.63 0.93 -2.61
N PRO A 456 3.66 0.06 -3.64
CA PRO A 456 3.98 0.46 -5.01
C PRO A 456 3.10 1.62 -5.52
N ILE A 457 3.67 2.43 -6.39
CA ILE A 457 3.03 3.67 -6.89
C ILE A 457 1.66 3.37 -7.50
N GLU A 458 1.55 2.32 -8.33
CA GLU A 458 0.29 2.01 -9.01
C GLU A 458 -0.78 1.45 -8.07
N ILE A 459 -0.38 0.94 -6.94
CA ILE A 459 -1.30 0.53 -5.87
C ILE A 459 -1.82 1.76 -5.15
N MET A 460 -0.94 2.68 -4.79
CA MET A 460 -1.35 3.94 -4.15
C MET A 460 -2.14 4.83 -5.10
N ASP A 461 -1.88 4.77 -6.42
CA ASP A 461 -2.73 5.41 -7.43
C ASP A 461 -4.19 4.92 -7.33
N LEU A 462 -4.39 3.62 -7.16
CA LEU A 462 -5.72 3.04 -7.00
C LEU A 462 -6.35 3.45 -5.66
N SER A 463 -5.60 3.35 -4.55
CA SER A 463 -6.05 3.71 -3.22
C SER A 463 -6.44 5.19 -3.13
N PHE A 464 -5.60 6.07 -3.65
CA PHE A 464 -5.87 7.51 -3.64
C PHE A 464 -6.96 7.93 -4.63
N ALA A 465 -7.19 7.17 -5.70
CA ALA A 465 -8.38 7.34 -6.53
C ALA A 465 -9.67 7.05 -5.72
N VAL A 466 -9.63 6.07 -4.80
CA VAL A 466 -10.75 5.82 -3.87
C VAL A 466 -10.93 6.98 -2.89
N GLN A 467 -9.83 7.58 -2.39
CA GLN A 467 -9.91 8.80 -1.56
C GLN A 467 -10.56 9.97 -2.32
N LEU A 468 -10.16 10.19 -3.58
CA LEU A 468 -10.76 11.23 -4.41
C LEU A 468 -12.25 10.96 -4.68
N ALA A 469 -12.64 9.70 -4.88
CA ALA A 469 -14.03 9.28 -5.01
C ALA A 469 -14.81 9.51 -3.70
N ALA A 470 -14.19 9.29 -2.54
CA ALA A 470 -14.79 9.58 -1.23
C ALA A 470 -14.98 11.09 -1.03
N VAL A 471 -13.97 11.92 -1.36
CA VAL A 471 -14.10 13.40 -1.36
C VAL A 471 -15.29 13.83 -2.21
N ARG A 472 -15.38 13.35 -3.46
CA ARG A 472 -16.50 13.66 -4.36
C ARG A 472 -17.84 13.30 -3.71
N THR A 473 -17.95 12.10 -3.16
CA THR A 473 -19.18 11.58 -2.55
C THR A 473 -19.60 12.42 -1.33
N LEU A 474 -18.63 12.85 -0.51
CA LEU A 474 -18.89 13.72 0.64
C LEU A 474 -19.31 15.14 0.23
N LEU A 475 -18.89 15.61 -0.96
CA LEU A 475 -19.29 16.91 -1.48
C LEU A 475 -20.66 16.91 -2.17
N GLU A 476 -21.03 15.80 -2.82
CA GLU A 476 -22.27 15.68 -3.61
C GLU A 476 -23.50 15.32 -2.76
N HIS A 477 -23.31 14.74 -1.58
CA HIS A 477 -24.39 14.22 -0.72
C HIS A 477 -24.27 14.71 0.72
N GLU A 478 -25.43 14.87 1.37
CA GLU A 478 -25.49 15.01 2.82
C GLU A 478 -25.46 13.62 3.47
N TRP A 479 -24.60 13.47 4.47
CA TRP A 479 -24.41 12.21 5.18
C TRP A 479 -24.84 12.34 6.65
N SER A 480 -25.49 11.30 7.17
CA SER A 480 -25.69 11.19 8.60
C SER A 480 -24.36 10.88 9.32
N VAL A 481 -24.26 11.25 10.58
CA VAL A 481 -23.14 10.82 11.43
C VAL A 481 -23.07 9.30 11.48
N GLY A 482 -21.84 8.74 11.34
CA GLY A 482 -21.59 7.31 11.37
C GLY A 482 -20.54 6.87 10.35
N LEU A 483 -20.26 5.57 10.34
CA LEU A 483 -19.40 4.93 9.34
C LEU A 483 -20.23 4.50 8.13
N HIS A 484 -19.77 4.86 6.96
CA HIS A 484 -20.43 4.58 5.70
C HIS A 484 -19.50 3.86 4.72
N PRO A 485 -19.96 2.85 4.00
CA PRO A 485 -19.21 2.30 2.88
C PRO A 485 -19.13 3.34 1.75
N LEU A 486 -18.08 3.30 0.95
CA LEU A 486 -18.06 4.00 -0.32
C LEU A 486 -19.18 3.44 -1.21
N PRO A 487 -20.01 4.27 -1.87
CA PRO A 487 -21.03 3.79 -2.80
C PRO A 487 -20.43 2.90 -3.89
N ALA A 488 -21.14 1.81 -4.24
CA ALA A 488 -20.64 0.83 -5.21
C ALA A 488 -20.33 1.48 -6.58
N GLU A 489 -21.14 2.43 -7.00
CA GLU A 489 -20.95 3.16 -8.27
C GLU A 489 -19.68 4.03 -8.25
N ALA A 490 -19.27 4.52 -7.07
CA ALA A 490 -18.02 5.27 -6.92
C ALA A 490 -16.81 4.34 -6.98
N ASP A 491 -16.89 3.17 -6.35
CA ASP A 491 -15.87 2.13 -6.42
C ASP A 491 -15.71 1.56 -7.84
N ASP A 492 -16.83 1.31 -8.54
CA ASP A 492 -16.83 0.84 -9.94
C ASP A 492 -16.23 1.87 -10.91
N ARG A 493 -16.43 3.19 -10.68
CA ARG A 493 -15.74 4.24 -11.47
C ARG A 493 -14.23 4.20 -11.30
N VAL A 494 -13.74 4.01 -10.08
CA VAL A 494 -12.30 3.85 -9.82
C VAL A 494 -11.75 2.64 -10.59
N ALA A 495 -12.43 1.50 -10.53
CA ALA A 495 -12.03 0.29 -11.22
C ALA A 495 -12.03 0.48 -12.76
N ALA A 496 -13.03 1.15 -13.32
CA ALA A 496 -13.11 1.47 -14.76
C ALA A 496 -11.96 2.38 -15.20
N ALA A 497 -11.65 3.43 -14.42
CA ALA A 497 -10.51 4.32 -14.69
C ALA A 497 -9.18 3.55 -14.64
N ALA A 498 -9.02 2.62 -13.70
CA ALA A 498 -7.82 1.79 -13.56
C ALA A 498 -7.62 0.83 -14.74
N LEU A 499 -8.70 0.29 -15.30
CA LEU A 499 -8.66 -0.56 -16.49
C LEU A 499 -8.31 0.24 -17.76
N GLY A 500 -8.48 1.57 -17.73
CA GLY A 500 -8.20 2.44 -18.88
C GLY A 500 -9.11 2.18 -20.08
N THR A 501 -10.23 1.52 -19.86
CA THR A 501 -11.19 1.14 -20.90
C THR A 501 -12.61 1.16 -20.35
N THR A 502 -13.53 1.62 -21.17
CA THR A 502 -14.97 1.42 -20.97
C THR A 502 -15.47 0.12 -21.61
N ASP A 503 -14.58 -0.62 -22.29
CA ASP A 503 -14.87 -1.89 -22.98
C ASP A 503 -14.85 -3.08 -22.00
N ILE A 504 -15.55 -2.95 -20.90
CA ILE A 504 -15.91 -4.08 -20.05
C ILE A 504 -17.30 -4.52 -20.50
N ASP A 505 -17.49 -5.81 -20.72
CA ASP A 505 -18.81 -6.35 -20.98
C ASP A 505 -19.75 -5.95 -19.83
N THR A 506 -20.70 -5.09 -20.13
CA THR A 506 -21.76 -4.74 -19.19
C THR A 506 -22.91 -5.72 -19.30
N ALA A 507 -23.61 -5.94 -18.18
CA ALA A 507 -24.80 -6.77 -18.21
C ALA A 507 -25.81 -6.26 -19.26
N THR A 508 -26.36 -7.15 -20.08
CA THR A 508 -27.44 -6.84 -21.02
C THR A 508 -28.71 -6.43 -20.28
N ASP A 509 -29.65 -5.78 -20.97
CA ASP A 509 -30.93 -5.42 -20.35
C ASP A 509 -31.66 -6.65 -19.80
N ALA A 510 -31.66 -7.77 -20.54
CA ALA A 510 -32.23 -9.02 -20.08
C ALA A 510 -31.54 -9.58 -18.81
N GLN A 511 -30.22 -9.42 -18.69
CA GLN A 511 -29.48 -9.81 -17.48
C GLN A 511 -29.81 -8.87 -16.31
N ARG A 512 -29.94 -7.56 -16.55
CA ARG A 512 -30.36 -6.60 -15.52
C ARG A 512 -31.79 -6.87 -15.04
N GLU A 513 -32.71 -7.14 -15.97
CA GLU A 513 -34.08 -7.54 -15.63
C GLU A 513 -34.10 -8.84 -14.81
N PHE A 514 -33.30 -9.85 -15.20
CA PHE A 514 -33.19 -11.10 -14.45
C PHE A 514 -32.63 -10.86 -13.01
N LEU A 515 -31.62 -10.02 -12.87
CA LEU A 515 -31.03 -9.69 -11.55
C LEU A 515 -31.98 -8.87 -10.67
N ALA A 516 -32.86 -8.08 -11.25
CA ALA A 516 -33.87 -7.30 -10.53
C ALA A 516 -35.12 -8.13 -10.21
N ASP A 517 -35.28 -9.32 -10.83
CA ASP A 517 -36.44 -10.18 -10.63
C ASP A 517 -36.26 -11.10 -9.43
N TRP A 518 -37.09 -10.95 -8.42
CA TRP A 518 -37.10 -11.79 -7.22
C TRP A 518 -37.92 -13.08 -7.37
N TYR A 519 -38.67 -13.25 -8.49
CA TYR A 519 -39.55 -14.38 -8.65
C TYR A 519 -38.75 -15.66 -8.95
N PRO A 520 -39.08 -16.80 -8.30
CA PRO A 520 -38.34 -18.03 -8.52
C PRO A 520 -38.59 -18.61 -9.93
N THR A 521 -37.52 -18.68 -10.72
CA THR A 521 -37.56 -19.13 -12.14
C THR A 521 -37.99 -20.59 -12.33
N ARG A 522 -38.09 -21.38 -11.25
CA ARG A 522 -38.51 -22.79 -11.29
C ARG A 522 -40.03 -22.99 -11.23
N PHE A 523 -40.78 -21.91 -11.05
CA PHE A 523 -42.23 -21.95 -10.96
C PHE A 523 -42.85 -21.05 -12.05
N ASP A 524 -44.01 -21.45 -12.56
CA ASP A 524 -44.75 -20.59 -13.49
C ASP A 524 -45.22 -19.32 -12.77
N ARG A 525 -45.00 -18.16 -13.39
CA ARG A 525 -45.54 -16.92 -12.86
C ARG A 525 -47.06 -16.96 -12.81
N PRO A 526 -47.71 -16.73 -11.67
CA PRO A 526 -49.14 -16.54 -11.65
C PRO A 526 -49.52 -15.32 -12.51
N ALA A 527 -50.68 -15.41 -13.16
CA ALA A 527 -51.20 -14.27 -13.91
C ALA A 527 -51.24 -13.02 -13.01
N PRO A 528 -50.91 -11.82 -13.53
CA PRO A 528 -50.93 -10.62 -12.73
C PRO A 528 -52.29 -10.46 -12.07
N ILE A 529 -52.28 -10.27 -10.74
CA ILE A 529 -53.51 -9.95 -9.99
C ILE A 529 -53.94 -8.56 -10.47
N THR A 530 -54.95 -8.56 -11.35
CA THR A 530 -55.54 -7.30 -11.82
C THR A 530 -56.15 -6.60 -10.63
N GLY A 531 -55.49 -5.52 -10.14
CA GLY A 531 -56.03 -4.64 -9.09
C GLY A 531 -55.16 -4.32 -7.87
N SER A 532 -53.91 -4.80 -7.82
CA SER A 532 -52.99 -4.37 -6.74
C SER A 532 -51.97 -3.40 -7.29
N THR A 533 -52.04 -2.13 -6.87
CA THR A 533 -50.95 -1.16 -6.95
C THR A 533 -49.76 -1.73 -6.17
N PRO A 534 -48.53 -1.75 -6.71
CA PRO A 534 -47.38 -2.18 -5.94
C PRO A 534 -47.21 -1.25 -4.74
N PRO A 535 -46.81 -1.76 -3.56
CA PRO A 535 -46.42 -0.92 -2.45
C PRO A 535 -45.23 -0.04 -2.87
N VAL A 536 -45.34 1.25 -2.58
CA VAL A 536 -44.32 2.28 -2.80
C VAL A 536 -43.07 1.98 -1.97
#